data_9a938b2c5a2f5d431915abcdd0030c64
#
_entry.id   9a938b2c5a2f5d431915abcdd0030c64
#
_cell.length_a   1.000
_cell.length_b   1.000
_cell.length_c   1.000
_cell.angle_alpha   90.00
_cell.angle_beta   90.00
_cell.angle_gamma   90.00
#
_symmetry.space_group_name_H-M   'P 1'
#
loop_
_entity.id
_entity.type
_entity.pdbx_description
1 polymer ?
#
loop_
_entity_poly.entity_id
_entity_poly.type
_entity_poly.pdbx_seq_one_letter_code
_entity_poly.pdbx_strand_id
1 'polypeptide(L)'
;METEAAAPETAQTRRPGRLKPQQPTQRKPDIMTSPHRQAPLRFITAGSVDDGKSTLIGRLLYDSKALLGDQVRRLESSRSQGAIDFSALTDGLEAEREQGITIDVAYRYFATARRKFIIADTPGHEQYTRNMVTGASTAHAAVLLIDAAQLDFSQQPLQLLPQTKRHSAILRHLRCPHIIVAVNKMDLLGFSQKKFNAVAAAYRELADTLGLSEIRFIPISALNGDNIVHESAHTPWYRGGSLLQVLESLPAGEGVSEAPQDFHFPVQLVQRADGSKQDDFRGYQGRIEAGSVRVGDKIRVEPAGLESSVRGIIGLKGSVDQATAGEPATLLLADDIDISRGDTILSAASPLAPQRRLAATLCWFDSRPLNPARKYLLKHTTRTVPAKIAAVRRVWDVHTLSHSAGRNTLEMNDLSEVELALAQPVVCTPYAANSATGAFILIDEATNHTAAAGMILADAEAAGETRQAEQVT
;
A
#
# COMPACT_ATOMS: atom_id res chain seq x y z
N MET A 1 -65.28 -47.40 -59.20
CA MET A 1 -64.38 -47.11 -60.32
C MET A 1 -63.04 -47.01 -59.77
N GLU A 2 -62.40 -47.99 -59.97
CA GLU A 2 -61.09 -48.36 -60.48
C GLU A 2 -60.01 -48.19 -59.43
N THR A 3 -59.57 -49.27 -58.92
CA THR A 3 -58.63 -50.31 -59.30
C THR A 3 -57.21 -49.89 -58.96
N GLU A 4 -56.64 -50.65 -58.03
CA GLU A 4 -55.59 -51.68 -58.30
C GLU A 4 -54.20 -51.06 -58.43
N ALA A 5 -53.11 -51.51 -57.87
CA ALA A 5 -52.63 -52.86 -57.70
C ALA A 5 -51.41 -52.89 -56.75
N ALA A 6 -51.27 -54.02 -56.12
CA ALA A 6 -50.11 -54.42 -55.33
C ALA A 6 -49.00 -54.98 -56.25
N ALA A 7 -47.71 -54.82 -55.82
CA ALA A 7 -46.63 -55.79 -55.97
C ALA A 7 -45.25 -55.22 -55.82
N PRO A 8 -44.14 -55.96 -55.67
CA PRO A 8 -43.82 -56.87 -54.58
C PRO A 8 -42.43 -56.52 -53.92
N GLU A 9 -42.18 -57.18 -52.84
CA GLU A 9 -40.89 -57.17 -52.12
C GLU A 9 -39.71 -57.52 -53.02
N THR A 10 -38.66 -56.66 -52.93
CA THR A 10 -37.30 -57.05 -53.36
C THR A 10 -36.31 -56.81 -52.23
N ALA A 11 -35.59 -57.88 -51.93
CA ALA A 11 -34.55 -58.02 -50.92
C ALA A 11 -33.47 -56.99 -51.10
N GLN A 12 -33.21 -56.20 -50.02
CA GLN A 12 -32.07 -55.32 -49.95
C GLN A 12 -30.89 -55.95 -49.23
N THR A 13 -29.85 -56.22 -49.98
CA THR A 13 -28.52 -56.61 -49.59
C THR A 13 -27.91 -55.56 -48.71
N ARG A 14 -27.52 -55.95 -47.51
CA ARG A 14 -26.71 -55.10 -46.55
C ARG A 14 -25.37 -54.78 -47.17
N ARG A 15 -25.11 -53.48 -47.44
CA ARG A 15 -23.78 -52.97 -47.73
C ARG A 15 -23.04 -52.63 -46.39
N PRO A 16 -21.74 -52.94 -46.29
CA PRO A 16 -20.96 -52.63 -45.07
C PRO A 16 -20.79 -51.11 -44.86
N GLY A 17 -20.99 -50.67 -43.64
CA GLY A 17 -20.92 -49.26 -43.24
C GLY A 17 -19.56 -48.62 -43.49
N ARG A 18 -19.57 -47.50 -44.21
CA ARG A 18 -18.42 -46.57 -44.31
C ARG A 18 -18.18 -45.92 -42.93
N LEU A 19 -17.05 -46.24 -42.35
CA LEU A 19 -16.50 -45.47 -41.22
C LEU A 19 -16.35 -44.02 -41.66
N LYS A 20 -17.02 -43.09 -40.96
CA LYS A 20 -16.79 -41.66 -41.09
C LYS A 20 -15.39 -41.35 -40.55
N PRO A 21 -14.57 -40.54 -41.24
CA PRO A 21 -13.30 -40.09 -40.72
C PRO A 21 -13.56 -39.26 -39.45
N GLN A 22 -12.96 -39.65 -38.32
CA GLN A 22 -12.88 -38.87 -37.11
C GLN A 22 -12.11 -37.59 -37.44
N GLN A 23 -12.77 -36.44 -37.33
CA GLN A 23 -12.08 -35.14 -37.33
C GLN A 23 -11.06 -35.14 -36.19
N PRO A 24 -9.83 -34.65 -36.42
CA PRO A 24 -8.87 -34.52 -35.36
C PRO A 24 -9.44 -33.51 -34.34
N THR A 25 -9.67 -33.96 -33.12
CA THR A 25 -9.94 -33.11 -31.99
C THR A 25 -8.78 -32.11 -31.88
N GLN A 26 -9.03 -30.85 -32.25
CA GLN A 26 -8.13 -29.77 -31.93
C GLN A 26 -7.98 -29.77 -30.40
N ARG A 27 -6.88 -30.32 -29.90
CA ARG A 27 -6.42 -30.03 -28.54
C ARG A 27 -6.29 -28.48 -28.45
N LYS A 28 -7.18 -27.87 -27.67
CA LYS A 28 -6.94 -26.51 -27.21
C LYS A 28 -5.52 -26.51 -26.65
N PRO A 29 -4.65 -25.54 -27.02
CA PRO A 29 -3.35 -25.47 -26.44
C PRO A 29 -3.56 -25.41 -24.92
N ASP A 30 -2.92 -26.31 -24.19
CA ASP A 30 -2.79 -26.25 -22.75
C ASP A 30 -2.35 -24.81 -22.45
N ILE A 31 -3.21 -24.08 -21.78
CA ILE A 31 -2.83 -22.80 -21.18
C ILE A 31 -1.72 -23.18 -20.22
N MET A 32 -0.47 -23.02 -20.70
CA MET A 32 0.72 -23.18 -19.88
C MET A 32 0.40 -22.45 -18.57
N THR A 33 0.33 -23.20 -17.49
CA THR A 33 0.32 -22.66 -16.15
C THR A 33 1.51 -21.72 -16.06
N SER A 34 1.23 -20.41 -16.13
CA SER A 34 2.25 -19.37 -16.03
C SER A 34 3.04 -19.66 -14.76
N PRO A 35 4.39 -19.61 -14.81
CA PRO A 35 5.19 -19.76 -13.61
C PRO A 35 4.61 -18.81 -12.57
N HIS A 36 4.53 -19.23 -11.31
CA HIS A 36 3.94 -18.49 -10.19
C HIS A 36 4.42 -17.04 -10.25
N ARG A 37 3.64 -16.16 -10.87
CA ARG A 37 3.94 -14.74 -10.90
C ARG A 37 3.74 -14.25 -9.48
N GLN A 38 4.83 -13.86 -8.85
CA GLN A 38 4.80 -13.18 -7.56
C GLN A 38 3.78 -12.04 -7.61
N ALA A 39 3.10 -11.77 -6.49
CA ALA A 39 2.20 -10.64 -6.39
C ALA A 39 2.92 -9.32 -6.76
N PRO A 40 2.22 -8.33 -7.35
CA PRO A 40 2.81 -7.06 -7.70
C PRO A 40 3.46 -6.40 -6.47
N LEU A 41 4.69 -5.93 -6.62
CA LEU A 41 5.36 -5.14 -5.60
C LEU A 41 4.99 -3.67 -5.74
N ARG A 42 4.47 -3.07 -4.67
CA ARG A 42 4.28 -1.61 -4.57
C ARG A 42 5.46 -1.03 -3.82
N PHE A 43 6.14 -0.05 -4.41
CA PHE A 43 7.18 0.67 -3.70
C PHE A 43 7.11 2.16 -3.97
N ILE A 44 7.62 2.94 -3.04
CA ILE A 44 7.73 4.38 -3.17
C ILE A 44 9.18 4.79 -3.38
N THR A 45 9.37 5.95 -3.99
CA THR A 45 10.62 6.71 -3.94
C THR A 45 10.48 7.84 -2.93
N ALA A 46 11.40 7.95 -1.99
CA ALA A 46 11.45 8.99 -0.97
C ALA A 46 12.85 9.64 -0.96
N GLY A 47 12.96 10.85 -0.46
CA GLY A 47 14.21 11.60 -0.43
C GLY A 47 13.96 13.10 -0.60
N SER A 48 14.98 13.90 -0.42
CA SER A 48 14.91 15.36 -0.55
C SER A 48 14.65 15.80 -2.00
N VAL A 49 14.38 17.08 -2.19
CA VAL A 49 14.42 17.66 -3.54
C VAL A 49 15.83 17.49 -4.08
N ASP A 50 15.98 17.24 -5.38
CA ASP A 50 17.24 17.02 -6.09
C ASP A 50 18.05 15.77 -5.69
N ASP A 51 17.53 14.90 -4.83
CA ASP A 51 18.15 13.58 -4.54
C ASP A 51 18.13 12.64 -5.75
N GLY A 52 17.41 12.99 -6.84
CA GLY A 52 17.36 12.24 -8.08
C GLY A 52 16.25 11.19 -8.17
N LYS A 53 15.15 11.37 -7.45
CA LYS A 53 13.97 10.44 -7.47
C LYS A 53 13.41 10.27 -8.87
N SER A 54 13.05 11.36 -9.53
CA SER A 54 12.48 11.35 -10.88
C SER A 54 13.48 10.78 -11.90
N THR A 55 14.75 11.11 -11.76
CA THR A 55 15.85 10.54 -12.60
C THR A 55 15.94 9.02 -12.40
N LEU A 56 15.88 8.53 -11.14
CA LEU A 56 15.91 7.11 -10.83
C LEU A 56 14.74 6.36 -11.46
N ILE A 57 13.52 6.90 -11.32
CA ILE A 57 12.31 6.28 -11.89
C ILE A 57 12.41 6.23 -13.42
N GLY A 58 12.74 7.36 -14.05
CA GLY A 58 12.89 7.42 -15.49
C GLY A 58 13.97 6.46 -16.01
N ARG A 59 15.10 6.38 -15.31
CA ARG A 59 16.18 5.45 -15.63
C ARG A 59 15.77 3.99 -15.46
N LEU A 60 15.11 3.67 -14.38
CA LEU A 60 14.59 2.32 -14.11
C LEU A 60 13.61 1.87 -15.20
N LEU A 61 12.70 2.74 -15.63
CA LEU A 61 11.73 2.45 -16.69
C LEU A 61 12.42 2.30 -18.05
N TYR A 62 13.40 3.14 -18.34
CA TYR A 62 14.15 3.09 -19.59
C TYR A 62 14.99 1.80 -19.70
N ASP A 63 15.81 1.50 -18.72
CA ASP A 63 16.71 0.35 -18.75
C ASP A 63 15.94 -1.00 -18.61
N SER A 64 14.77 -1.00 -17.97
CA SER A 64 13.87 -2.16 -17.93
C SER A 64 13.08 -2.36 -19.21
N LYS A 65 13.25 -1.49 -20.22
CA LYS A 65 12.51 -1.51 -21.49
C LYS A 65 10.98 -1.45 -21.29
N ALA A 66 10.55 -0.75 -20.27
CA ALA A 66 9.14 -0.60 -19.91
C ALA A 66 8.44 0.57 -20.62
N LEU A 67 9.20 1.41 -21.34
CA LEU A 67 8.70 2.57 -22.06
C LEU A 67 8.17 2.19 -23.44
N LEU A 68 7.13 2.90 -23.89
CA LEU A 68 6.64 2.80 -25.25
C LEU A 68 7.62 3.44 -26.22
N GLY A 69 7.65 2.95 -27.47
CA GLY A 69 8.62 3.39 -28.47
C GLY A 69 8.56 4.90 -28.84
N ASP A 70 7.39 5.53 -28.69
CA ASP A 70 7.20 6.97 -28.84
C ASP A 70 7.78 7.77 -27.65
N GLN A 71 7.67 7.25 -26.44
CA GLN A 71 8.28 7.83 -25.24
C GLN A 71 9.82 7.77 -25.33
N VAL A 72 10.36 6.63 -25.75
CA VAL A 72 11.82 6.48 -25.97
C VAL A 72 12.31 7.49 -27.01
N ARG A 73 11.63 7.63 -28.16
CA ARG A 73 12.00 8.60 -29.20
C ARG A 73 11.95 10.04 -28.70
N ARG A 74 10.96 10.41 -27.88
CA ARG A 74 10.88 11.75 -27.26
C ARG A 74 12.07 12.01 -26.35
N LEU A 75 12.42 11.07 -25.49
CA LEU A 75 13.58 11.17 -24.62
C LEU A 75 14.89 11.30 -25.40
N GLU A 76 15.07 10.49 -26.44
CA GLU A 76 16.26 10.55 -27.27
C GLU A 76 16.35 11.84 -28.09
N SER A 77 15.20 12.41 -28.47
CA SER A 77 15.14 13.70 -29.18
C SER A 77 15.35 14.92 -28.25
N SER A 78 15.08 14.78 -26.96
CA SER A 78 15.28 15.84 -25.95
C SER A 78 16.71 15.88 -25.38
N ARG A 79 17.66 15.14 -25.94
CA ARG A 79 19.06 15.16 -25.54
C ARG A 79 19.63 16.58 -25.59
N SER A 80 19.82 17.19 -24.43
CA SER A 80 20.56 18.41 -24.28
C SER A 80 22.01 18.08 -23.92
N GLN A 81 22.97 18.58 -24.67
CA GLN A 81 24.42 18.34 -24.46
C GLN A 81 24.82 16.84 -24.40
N GLY A 82 24.07 15.95 -25.09
CA GLY A 82 24.42 14.51 -25.17
C GLY A 82 23.86 13.63 -24.07
N ALA A 83 23.28 14.17 -23.00
CA ALA A 83 22.65 13.42 -21.92
C ALA A 83 21.12 13.35 -22.07
N ILE A 84 20.52 12.21 -21.67
CA ILE A 84 19.06 12.05 -21.63
C ILE A 84 18.56 12.61 -20.31
N ASP A 85 17.56 13.49 -20.37
CA ASP A 85 16.85 13.94 -19.18
C ASP A 85 15.72 12.95 -18.82
N PHE A 86 15.99 12.07 -17.87
CA PHE A 86 15.05 11.08 -17.41
C PHE A 86 13.92 11.65 -16.51
N SER A 87 14.09 12.85 -15.93
CA SER A 87 13.08 13.49 -15.09
C SER A 87 11.84 13.89 -15.90
N ALA A 88 12.03 14.25 -17.16
CA ALA A 88 10.95 14.59 -18.10
C ALA A 88 9.91 13.47 -18.31
N LEU A 89 10.22 12.20 -17.94
CA LEU A 89 9.27 11.10 -17.98
C LEU A 89 8.29 11.10 -16.80
N THR A 90 8.65 11.71 -15.70
CA THR A 90 7.88 11.65 -14.45
C THR A 90 7.01 12.88 -14.27
N ASP A 91 7.40 14.02 -14.79
CA ASP A 91 6.69 15.29 -14.65
C ASP A 91 5.37 15.28 -15.44
N GLY A 92 4.29 14.88 -14.75
CA GLY A 92 2.96 14.72 -15.34
C GLY A 92 2.13 16.00 -15.40
N LEU A 93 2.23 16.85 -14.38
CA LEU A 93 1.50 18.09 -14.26
C LEU A 93 2.27 19.26 -14.87
N GLU A 94 1.54 20.23 -15.42
CA GLU A 94 2.14 21.45 -15.94
C GLU A 94 2.92 22.21 -14.85
N ALA A 95 2.32 22.32 -13.66
CA ALA A 95 2.95 22.92 -12.48
C ALA A 95 4.23 22.20 -12.03
N GLU A 96 4.28 20.87 -12.14
CA GLU A 96 5.49 20.09 -11.84
C GLU A 96 6.62 20.42 -12.82
N ARG A 97 6.29 20.54 -14.12
CA ARG A 97 7.25 20.93 -15.15
C ARG A 97 7.75 22.36 -15.01
N GLU A 98 6.88 23.29 -14.60
CA GLU A 98 7.27 24.69 -14.39
C GLU A 98 8.15 24.86 -13.15
N GLN A 99 7.87 24.11 -12.09
CA GLN A 99 8.59 24.23 -10.81
C GLN A 99 9.76 23.25 -10.68
N GLY A 100 9.83 22.22 -11.52
CA GLY A 100 10.85 21.18 -11.48
C GLY A 100 10.77 20.28 -10.23
N ILE A 101 9.59 20.18 -9.61
CA ILE A 101 9.36 19.37 -8.39
C ILE A 101 8.12 18.50 -8.54
N THR A 102 8.13 17.32 -7.95
CA THR A 102 6.93 16.49 -7.80
C THR A 102 5.99 17.11 -6.76
N ILE A 103 4.73 17.31 -7.12
CA ILE A 103 3.70 17.92 -6.25
C ILE A 103 2.77 16.85 -5.70
N ASP A 104 2.27 15.95 -6.56
CA ASP A 104 1.31 14.91 -6.20
C ASP A 104 1.91 13.51 -6.37
N VAL A 105 1.23 12.49 -5.82
CA VAL A 105 1.66 11.10 -5.99
C VAL A 105 1.34 10.63 -7.40
N ALA A 106 2.37 10.32 -8.17
CA ALA A 106 2.23 9.72 -9.49
C ALA A 106 2.50 8.22 -9.45
N TYR A 107 1.55 7.42 -9.96
CA TYR A 107 1.73 5.97 -10.03
C TYR A 107 2.25 5.56 -11.41
N ARG A 108 3.33 4.79 -11.42
CA ARG A 108 3.95 4.22 -12.61
C ARG A 108 3.93 2.70 -12.53
N TYR A 109 3.75 2.07 -13.67
CA TYR A 109 3.61 0.62 -13.76
C TYR A 109 4.65 0.06 -14.70
N PHE A 110 5.34 -0.97 -14.29
CA PHE A 110 6.21 -1.74 -15.18
C PHE A 110 6.23 -3.21 -14.78
N ALA A 111 6.78 -4.05 -15.64
CA ALA A 111 6.90 -5.47 -15.38
C ALA A 111 8.22 -6.00 -15.92
N THR A 112 8.80 -6.94 -15.19
CA THR A 112 9.88 -7.80 -15.64
C THR A 112 9.34 -9.21 -15.93
N ALA A 113 10.19 -10.10 -16.39
CA ALA A 113 9.82 -11.51 -16.55
C ALA A 113 9.39 -12.17 -15.22
N ARG A 114 9.87 -11.64 -14.08
CA ARG A 114 9.64 -12.21 -12.75
C ARG A 114 8.41 -11.62 -12.07
N ARG A 115 8.19 -10.27 -12.20
CA ARG A 115 7.24 -9.57 -11.36
C ARG A 115 6.69 -8.30 -12.01
N LYS A 116 5.49 -7.90 -11.58
CA LYS A 116 4.91 -6.57 -11.84
C LYS A 116 5.27 -5.62 -10.69
N PHE A 117 5.48 -4.35 -11.04
CA PHE A 117 5.81 -3.30 -10.09
C PHE A 117 4.85 -2.13 -10.22
N ILE A 118 4.53 -1.52 -9.09
CA ILE A 118 3.81 -0.25 -9.00
C ILE A 118 4.72 0.70 -8.24
N ILE A 119 5.18 1.75 -8.90
CA ILE A 119 5.97 2.81 -8.31
C ILE A 119 5.02 3.93 -7.91
N ALA A 120 5.07 4.37 -6.66
CA ALA A 120 4.49 5.64 -6.25
C ALA A 120 5.62 6.66 -6.16
N ASP A 121 5.67 7.58 -7.12
CA ASP A 121 6.57 8.72 -7.06
C ASP A 121 6.03 9.73 -6.05
N THR A 122 6.81 10.06 -5.04
CA THR A 122 6.37 10.94 -3.96
C THR A 122 7.20 12.23 -3.92
N PRO A 123 6.57 13.36 -3.59
CA PRO A 123 7.26 14.63 -3.51
C PRO A 123 8.33 14.63 -2.42
N GLY A 124 9.44 15.33 -2.70
CA GLY A 124 10.54 15.50 -1.75
C GLY A 124 10.39 16.74 -0.85
N HIS A 125 9.51 17.67 -1.23
CA HIS A 125 9.35 18.94 -0.51
C HIS A 125 8.47 18.76 0.73
N GLU A 126 8.83 19.45 1.81
CA GLU A 126 8.14 19.38 3.10
C GLU A 126 6.64 19.68 3.02
N GLN A 127 6.25 20.67 2.20
CA GLN A 127 4.85 21.07 2.02
C GLN A 127 3.94 19.95 1.51
N TYR A 128 4.51 18.92 0.88
CA TYR A 128 3.77 17.82 0.28
C TYR A 128 3.90 16.50 1.08
N THR A 129 4.26 16.59 2.36
CA THR A 129 4.36 15.42 3.25
C THR A 129 3.10 14.55 3.23
N ARG A 130 1.91 15.16 3.13
CA ARG A 130 0.63 14.44 2.97
C ARG A 130 0.65 13.46 1.80
N ASN A 131 1.20 13.88 0.67
CA ASN A 131 1.26 13.05 -0.53
C ASN A 131 2.28 11.92 -0.35
N MET A 132 3.39 12.17 0.33
CA MET A 132 4.35 11.13 0.72
C MET A 132 3.70 10.08 1.64
N VAL A 133 2.95 10.49 2.66
CA VAL A 133 2.21 9.57 3.54
C VAL A 133 1.20 8.74 2.76
N THR A 134 0.47 9.36 1.81
CA THR A 134 -0.50 8.66 0.96
C THR A 134 0.18 7.58 0.11
N GLY A 135 1.30 7.89 -0.54
CA GLY A 135 2.06 6.91 -1.33
C GLY A 135 2.63 5.78 -0.46
N ALA A 136 3.18 6.12 0.71
CA ALA A 136 3.83 5.19 1.61
C ALA A 136 2.86 4.22 2.31
N SER A 137 1.61 4.65 2.57
CA SER A 137 0.62 3.86 3.33
C SER A 137 0.24 2.52 2.67
N THR A 138 0.48 2.38 1.37
CA THR A 138 0.19 1.14 0.61
C THR A 138 1.44 0.46 0.08
N ALA A 139 2.63 0.97 0.42
CA ALA A 139 3.89 0.47 -0.12
C ALA A 139 4.40 -0.76 0.65
N HIS A 140 4.90 -1.73 -0.09
CA HIS A 140 5.60 -2.90 0.45
C HIS A 140 7.09 -2.62 0.67
N ALA A 141 7.64 -1.60 -0.01
CA ALA A 141 9.03 -1.18 0.14
C ALA A 141 9.16 0.33 -0.10
N ALA A 142 10.18 0.93 0.47
CA ALA A 142 10.58 2.30 0.19
C ALA A 142 12.01 2.33 -0.34
N VAL A 143 12.21 3.03 -1.45
CA VAL A 143 13.55 3.40 -1.96
C VAL A 143 13.81 4.82 -1.50
N LEU A 144 14.59 4.95 -0.44
CA LEU A 144 14.98 6.23 0.12
C LEU A 144 16.31 6.67 -0.52
N LEU A 145 16.25 7.73 -1.30
CA LEU A 145 17.43 8.30 -1.94
C LEU A 145 18.14 9.24 -0.97
N ILE A 146 19.47 9.20 -1.00
CA ILE A 146 20.35 10.13 -0.32
C ILE A 146 21.34 10.66 -1.35
N ASP A 147 21.32 11.96 -1.62
CA ASP A 147 22.34 12.62 -2.42
C ASP A 147 23.65 12.69 -1.64
N ALA A 148 24.55 11.77 -1.93
CA ALA A 148 25.82 11.71 -1.22
C ALA A 148 26.74 12.90 -1.53
N ALA A 149 26.52 13.60 -2.63
CA ALA A 149 27.33 14.77 -2.99
C ALA A 149 26.98 16.02 -2.16
N GLN A 150 25.79 16.05 -1.54
CA GLN A 150 25.38 17.14 -0.64
C GLN A 150 25.89 16.98 0.80
N LEU A 151 26.46 15.81 1.14
CA LEU A 151 26.89 15.55 2.52
C LEU A 151 28.31 16.06 2.77
N ASP A 152 28.50 16.67 3.94
CA ASP A 152 29.81 17.16 4.39
C ASP A 152 30.58 16.06 5.10
N PHE A 153 31.45 15.37 4.37
CA PHE A 153 32.28 14.28 4.91
C PHE A 153 33.41 14.77 5.85
N SER A 154 33.58 16.06 6.05
CA SER A 154 34.53 16.59 7.05
C SER A 154 33.96 16.53 8.47
N GLN A 155 32.62 16.44 8.61
CA GLN A 155 31.95 16.34 9.90
C GLN A 155 32.00 14.91 10.46
N GLN A 156 32.18 14.79 11.76
CA GLN A 156 32.10 13.50 12.47
C GLN A 156 31.34 13.70 13.79
N PRO A 157 30.21 12.99 13.99
CA PRO A 157 29.57 12.04 13.05
C PRO A 157 28.99 12.73 11.82
N LEU A 158 28.94 12.00 10.69
CA LEU A 158 28.34 12.48 9.44
C LEU A 158 26.86 12.82 9.65
N GLN A 159 26.46 14.03 9.31
CA GLN A 159 25.09 14.49 9.49
C GLN A 159 24.26 14.19 8.23
N LEU A 160 23.13 13.50 8.42
CA LEU A 160 22.12 13.32 7.37
C LEU A 160 21.21 14.53 7.28
N LEU A 161 20.70 14.79 6.07
CA LEU A 161 19.80 15.91 5.82
C LEU A 161 18.47 15.77 6.61
N PRO A 162 17.87 16.89 7.04
CA PRO A 162 16.61 16.86 7.80
C PRO A 162 15.49 16.08 7.11
N GLN A 163 15.35 16.21 5.79
CA GLN A 163 14.33 15.47 5.02
C GLN A 163 14.57 13.96 5.04
N THR A 164 15.81 13.49 5.00
CA THR A 164 16.13 12.06 5.16
C THR A 164 15.63 11.54 6.50
N LYS A 165 15.86 12.29 7.59
CA LYS A 165 15.38 11.93 8.93
C LYS A 165 13.84 11.91 8.98
N ARG A 166 13.18 12.93 8.44
CA ARG A 166 11.71 13.03 8.38
C ARG A 166 11.08 11.89 7.61
N HIS A 167 11.56 11.61 6.40
CA HIS A 167 11.03 10.51 5.60
C HIS A 167 11.23 9.16 6.28
N SER A 168 12.37 8.94 6.93
CA SER A 168 12.63 7.72 7.71
C SER A 168 11.66 7.58 8.89
N ALA A 169 11.37 8.68 9.61
CA ALA A 169 10.38 8.68 10.70
C ALA A 169 8.96 8.35 10.19
N ILE A 170 8.54 8.93 9.07
CA ILE A 170 7.24 8.63 8.44
C ILE A 170 7.17 7.15 8.04
N LEU A 171 8.21 6.62 7.38
CA LEU A 171 8.27 5.21 6.98
C LEU A 171 8.20 4.27 8.19
N ARG A 172 8.83 4.66 9.31
CA ARG A 172 8.74 3.91 10.58
C ARG A 172 7.32 3.88 11.12
N HIS A 173 6.62 5.01 11.18
CA HIS A 173 5.25 5.08 11.68
C HIS A 173 4.27 4.35 10.76
N LEU A 174 4.46 4.42 9.44
CA LEU A 174 3.68 3.66 8.47
C LEU A 174 4.07 2.18 8.39
N ARG A 175 5.06 1.76 9.19
CA ARG A 175 5.55 0.37 9.24
C ARG A 175 5.88 -0.19 7.86
N CYS A 176 6.54 0.63 7.01
CA CYS A 176 7.02 0.16 5.72
C CYS A 176 8.00 -1.01 5.94
N PRO A 177 7.69 -2.22 5.44
CA PRO A 177 8.42 -3.43 5.87
C PRO A 177 9.85 -3.50 5.35
N HIS A 178 10.13 -2.90 4.19
CA HIS A 178 11.45 -2.97 3.56
C HIS A 178 11.93 -1.57 3.18
N ILE A 179 13.10 -1.19 3.66
CA ILE A 179 13.73 0.08 3.33
C ILE A 179 15.01 -0.17 2.55
N ILE A 180 15.08 0.41 1.36
CA ILE A 180 16.27 0.40 0.50
C ILE A 180 16.83 1.81 0.50
N VAL A 181 18.01 2.00 1.08
CA VAL A 181 18.73 3.27 1.06
C VAL A 181 19.60 3.30 -0.18
N ALA A 182 19.17 4.05 -1.16
CA ALA A 182 19.89 4.28 -2.40
C ALA A 182 20.82 5.49 -2.24
N VAL A 183 22.11 5.23 -2.00
CA VAL A 183 23.14 6.26 -1.91
C VAL A 183 23.47 6.72 -3.32
N ASN A 184 22.90 7.85 -3.72
CA ASN A 184 22.90 8.36 -5.09
C ASN A 184 24.04 9.34 -5.35
N LYS A 185 24.27 9.61 -6.64
CA LYS A 185 25.32 10.48 -7.16
C LYS A 185 26.74 10.01 -6.79
N MET A 186 26.92 8.69 -6.69
CA MET A 186 28.21 8.08 -6.38
C MET A 186 29.27 8.37 -7.46
N ASP A 187 28.86 8.64 -8.69
CA ASP A 187 29.71 9.10 -9.79
C ASP A 187 30.44 10.40 -9.44
N LEU A 188 29.77 11.36 -8.80
CA LEU A 188 30.39 12.61 -8.34
C LEU A 188 31.41 12.40 -7.20
N LEU A 189 31.36 11.27 -6.53
CA LEU A 189 32.25 10.90 -5.44
C LEU A 189 33.34 9.89 -5.87
N GLY A 190 33.46 9.62 -7.19
CA GLY A 190 34.38 8.62 -7.76
C GLY A 190 34.10 7.20 -7.23
N PHE A 191 32.86 6.87 -6.96
CA PHE A 191 32.39 5.58 -6.43
C PHE A 191 33.16 5.12 -5.18
N SER A 192 33.48 6.06 -4.31
CA SER A 192 34.29 5.84 -3.10
C SER A 192 33.56 4.94 -2.09
N GLN A 193 34.10 3.72 -1.86
CA GLN A 193 33.63 2.81 -0.83
C GLN A 193 33.64 3.43 0.57
N LYS A 194 34.68 4.24 0.88
CA LYS A 194 34.81 4.91 2.18
C LYS A 194 33.64 5.85 2.45
N LYS A 195 33.28 6.67 1.45
CA LYS A 195 32.15 7.61 1.57
C LYS A 195 30.82 6.89 1.64
N PHE A 196 30.60 5.86 0.83
CA PHE A 196 29.42 4.99 0.92
C PHE A 196 29.25 4.39 2.32
N ASN A 197 30.32 3.82 2.87
CA ASN A 197 30.30 3.23 4.22
C ASN A 197 30.00 4.26 5.31
N ALA A 198 30.47 5.50 5.16
CA ALA A 198 30.18 6.58 6.10
C ALA A 198 28.68 6.95 6.08
N VAL A 199 28.06 7.06 4.89
CA VAL A 199 26.61 7.29 4.76
C VAL A 199 25.82 6.12 5.34
N ALA A 200 26.22 4.89 5.05
CA ALA A 200 25.57 3.71 5.57
C ALA A 200 25.66 3.62 7.10
N ALA A 201 26.79 4.02 7.70
CA ALA A 201 26.95 4.07 9.16
C ALA A 201 26.05 5.11 9.78
N ALA A 202 26.06 6.35 9.26
CA ALA A 202 25.21 7.44 9.75
C ALA A 202 23.71 7.09 9.65
N TYR A 203 23.31 6.41 8.56
CA TYR A 203 21.92 5.99 8.44
C TYR A 203 21.56 4.84 9.39
N ARG A 204 22.47 3.91 9.70
CA ARG A 204 22.20 2.86 10.71
C ARG A 204 21.98 3.46 12.10
N GLU A 205 22.77 4.46 12.51
CA GLU A 205 22.53 5.17 13.78
C GLU A 205 21.13 5.81 13.83
N LEU A 206 20.70 6.45 12.73
CA LEU A 206 19.34 6.95 12.59
C LEU A 206 18.31 5.83 12.69
N ALA A 207 18.55 4.74 12.00
CA ALA A 207 17.65 3.58 11.96
C ALA A 207 17.49 2.92 13.33
N ASP A 208 18.59 2.76 14.08
CA ASP A 208 18.59 2.24 15.44
C ASP A 208 17.77 3.14 16.37
N THR A 209 17.95 4.46 16.25
CA THR A 209 17.17 5.46 17.01
C THR A 209 15.67 5.36 16.72
N LEU A 210 15.30 5.13 15.45
CA LEU A 210 13.91 5.01 15.01
C LEU A 210 13.33 3.58 15.19
N GLY A 211 14.16 2.59 15.54
CA GLY A 211 13.75 1.18 15.58
C GLY A 211 13.37 0.63 14.20
N LEU A 212 14.09 1.02 13.16
CA LEU A 212 13.95 0.48 11.81
C LEU A 212 14.81 -0.78 11.67
N SER A 213 14.23 -1.82 11.07
CA SER A 213 14.91 -3.07 10.71
C SER A 213 14.83 -3.26 9.19
N GLU A 214 15.43 -4.32 8.66
CA GLU A 214 15.33 -4.71 7.24
C GLU A 214 15.79 -3.62 6.26
N ILE A 215 16.96 -3.02 6.54
CA ILE A 215 17.54 -1.96 5.70
C ILE A 215 18.60 -2.53 4.76
N ARG A 216 18.49 -2.18 3.49
CA ARG A 216 19.48 -2.50 2.46
C ARG A 216 20.09 -1.23 1.90
N PHE A 217 21.40 -1.23 1.69
CA PHE A 217 22.13 -0.09 1.13
C PHE A 217 22.64 -0.41 -0.25
N ILE A 218 22.42 0.49 -1.21
CA ILE A 218 22.86 0.33 -2.61
C ILE A 218 23.58 1.60 -3.04
N PRO A 219 24.86 1.54 -3.49
CA PRO A 219 25.52 2.67 -4.11
C PRO A 219 25.04 2.79 -5.56
N ILE A 220 24.43 3.92 -5.93
CA ILE A 220 23.89 4.13 -7.29
C ILE A 220 24.39 5.41 -7.93
N SER A 221 24.31 5.46 -9.25
CA SER A 221 24.19 6.68 -10.03
C SER A 221 22.92 6.63 -10.85
N ALA A 222 21.90 7.38 -10.43
CA ALA A 222 20.62 7.43 -11.15
C ALA A 222 20.80 7.96 -12.59
N LEU A 223 21.73 8.90 -12.78
CA LEU A 223 22.02 9.49 -14.09
C LEU A 223 22.69 8.48 -15.04
N ASN A 224 23.69 7.76 -14.55
CA ASN A 224 24.50 6.85 -15.38
C ASN A 224 23.92 5.42 -15.45
N GLY A 225 23.05 5.04 -14.52
CA GLY A 225 22.43 3.71 -14.45
C GLY A 225 23.20 2.69 -13.60
N ASP A 226 24.23 3.15 -12.86
CA ASP A 226 25.05 2.25 -12.03
C ASP A 226 24.22 1.61 -10.91
N ASN A 227 24.21 0.28 -10.82
CA ASN A 227 23.49 -0.54 -9.86
C ASN A 227 21.95 -0.33 -9.83
N ILE A 228 21.35 0.14 -10.92
CA ILE A 228 19.90 0.28 -11.03
C ILE A 228 19.27 -0.99 -11.58
N VAL A 229 19.49 -1.32 -12.82
CA VAL A 229 19.01 -2.56 -13.47
C VAL A 229 20.13 -3.61 -13.51
N HIS A 230 21.33 -3.17 -13.81
CA HIS A 230 22.53 -4.01 -13.87
C HIS A 230 23.53 -3.60 -12.81
N GLU A 231 24.33 -4.58 -12.36
CA GLU A 231 25.44 -4.32 -11.46
C GLU A 231 26.51 -3.47 -12.15
N SER A 232 27.09 -2.50 -11.43
CA SER A 232 28.08 -1.57 -11.96
C SER A 232 29.50 -2.10 -11.85
N ALA A 233 30.27 -1.95 -12.91
CA ALA A 233 31.72 -2.20 -12.90
C ALA A 233 32.51 -1.17 -12.06
N HIS A 234 31.91 0.01 -11.78
CA HIS A 234 32.54 1.08 -10.99
C HIS A 234 32.53 0.78 -9.48
N THR A 235 31.72 -0.18 -9.04
CA THR A 235 31.60 -0.57 -7.63
C THR A 235 31.97 -2.03 -7.38
N PRO A 236 33.20 -2.49 -7.74
CA PRO A 236 33.57 -3.91 -7.62
C PRO A 236 33.60 -4.40 -6.17
N TRP A 237 33.64 -3.50 -5.22
CA TRP A 237 33.59 -3.74 -3.78
C TRP A 237 32.17 -3.99 -3.25
N TYR A 238 31.13 -3.65 -4.02
CA TYR A 238 29.72 -3.87 -3.66
C TYR A 238 29.24 -5.23 -4.20
N ARG A 239 28.53 -6.00 -3.35
CA ARG A 239 28.04 -7.36 -3.67
C ARG A 239 26.54 -7.55 -3.40
N GLY A 240 25.81 -6.46 -3.17
CA GLY A 240 24.39 -6.51 -2.79
C GLY A 240 23.39 -6.64 -3.94
N GLY A 241 23.89 -6.68 -5.19
CA GLY A 241 23.05 -6.72 -6.39
C GLY A 241 22.51 -5.34 -6.80
N SER A 242 21.89 -5.27 -7.97
CA SER A 242 21.25 -4.03 -8.46
C SER A 242 19.93 -3.74 -7.72
N LEU A 243 19.47 -2.49 -7.81
CA LEU A 243 18.18 -2.09 -7.23
C LEU A 243 17.02 -2.97 -7.75
N LEU A 244 16.98 -3.26 -9.04
CA LEU A 244 15.95 -4.11 -9.63
C LEU A 244 16.01 -5.55 -9.08
N GLN A 245 17.22 -6.14 -8.96
CA GLN A 245 17.39 -7.47 -8.39
C GLN A 245 16.91 -7.52 -6.92
N VAL A 246 17.22 -6.48 -6.13
CA VAL A 246 16.74 -6.35 -4.76
C VAL A 246 15.22 -6.27 -4.73
N LEU A 247 14.59 -5.39 -5.53
CA LEU A 247 13.14 -5.26 -5.60
C LEU A 247 12.45 -6.56 -6.06
N GLU A 248 13.03 -7.29 -7.00
CA GLU A 248 12.51 -8.60 -7.44
C GLU A 248 12.56 -9.66 -6.33
N SER A 249 13.52 -9.57 -5.42
CA SER A 249 13.72 -10.53 -4.33
C SER A 249 12.83 -10.30 -3.11
N LEU A 250 12.25 -9.08 -2.97
CA LEU A 250 11.43 -8.75 -1.80
C LEU A 250 10.12 -9.55 -1.80
N PRO A 251 9.64 -10.00 -0.64
CA PRO A 251 8.30 -10.57 -0.54
C PRO A 251 7.27 -9.48 -0.88
N ALA A 252 6.27 -9.83 -1.69
CA ALA A 252 5.09 -9.02 -1.88
C ALA A 252 3.93 -9.74 -1.21
N GLY A 253 3.71 -9.39 -0.01
CA GLY A 253 2.48 -9.64 0.72
C GLY A 253 2.13 -8.33 1.40
N GLU A 254 0.86 -7.98 1.44
CA GLU A 254 0.40 -7.10 2.50
C GLU A 254 0.98 -7.75 3.76
N GLY A 255 1.62 -6.98 4.65
CA GLY A 255 2.19 -7.50 5.89
C GLY A 255 1.09 -8.10 6.77
N VAL A 256 0.53 -9.18 6.28
CA VAL A 256 -0.42 -10.00 7.01
C VAL A 256 0.41 -10.61 8.12
N SER A 257 0.13 -10.22 9.33
CA SER A 257 0.63 -10.91 10.51
C SER A 257 0.54 -12.41 10.24
N GLU A 258 1.64 -13.15 10.38
CA GLU A 258 1.64 -14.61 10.24
C GLU A 258 0.71 -15.29 11.26
N ALA A 259 0.26 -14.54 12.28
CA ALA A 259 -0.72 -15.01 13.23
C ALA A 259 -2.11 -15.10 12.58
N PRO A 260 -2.88 -16.17 12.85
CA PRO A 260 -4.25 -16.30 12.42
C PRO A 260 -5.04 -15.06 12.90
N GLN A 261 -5.56 -14.29 11.96
CA GLN A 261 -6.42 -13.17 12.30
C GLN A 261 -7.89 -13.62 12.25
N ASP A 262 -8.69 -13.11 13.19
CA ASP A 262 -10.13 -13.32 13.16
C ASP A 262 -10.76 -12.67 11.94
N PHE A 263 -11.84 -13.25 11.46
CA PHE A 263 -12.60 -12.71 10.34
C PHE A 263 -13.10 -11.30 10.63
N HIS A 264 -12.78 -10.37 9.71
CA HIS A 264 -13.13 -8.96 9.80
C HIS A 264 -13.61 -8.44 8.44
N PHE A 265 -14.88 -8.03 8.39
CA PHE A 265 -15.53 -7.63 7.15
C PHE A 265 -16.33 -6.33 7.35
N PRO A 266 -15.75 -5.17 6.99
CA PRO A 266 -16.48 -3.90 6.99
C PRO A 266 -17.52 -3.87 5.85
N VAL A 267 -18.77 -3.60 6.20
CA VAL A 267 -19.86 -3.53 5.23
C VAL A 267 -19.76 -2.23 4.41
N GLN A 268 -19.55 -2.39 3.12
CA GLN A 268 -19.44 -1.28 2.15
C GLN A 268 -20.78 -0.89 1.55
N LEU A 269 -21.59 -1.88 1.21
CA LEU A 269 -22.87 -1.72 0.54
C LEU A 269 -23.83 -2.81 0.97
N VAL A 270 -25.09 -2.45 1.16
CA VAL A 270 -26.18 -3.41 1.35
C VAL A 270 -26.99 -3.42 0.05
N GLN A 271 -27.03 -4.57 -0.61
CA GLN A 271 -27.82 -4.77 -1.82
C GLN A 271 -29.10 -5.53 -1.49
N ARG A 272 -30.22 -5.03 -1.97
CA ARG A 272 -31.52 -5.70 -1.93
C ARG A 272 -32.00 -5.99 -3.35
N ALA A 273 -32.82 -7.03 -3.54
CA ALA A 273 -33.49 -7.24 -4.81
C ALA A 273 -34.47 -6.09 -5.11
N ASP A 274 -34.64 -5.76 -6.36
CA ASP A 274 -35.44 -4.64 -6.86
C ASP A 274 -36.97 -4.88 -6.86
N GLY A 275 -37.48 -5.71 -5.95
CA GLY A 275 -38.90 -5.87 -5.71
C GLY A 275 -39.64 -6.87 -6.61
N SER A 276 -38.94 -7.69 -7.38
CA SER A 276 -39.53 -8.87 -8.01
C SER A 276 -39.85 -9.91 -6.91
N LYS A 277 -41.12 -10.26 -6.78
CA LYS A 277 -41.74 -11.00 -5.67
C LYS A 277 -41.20 -12.41 -5.36
N GLN A 278 -40.08 -12.82 -5.92
CA GLN A 278 -39.58 -14.19 -5.78
C GLN A 278 -38.19 -14.35 -5.13
N ASP A 279 -37.41 -13.28 -4.96
CA ASP A 279 -36.12 -13.36 -4.29
C ASP A 279 -35.97 -12.28 -3.21
N ASP A 280 -36.14 -12.69 -1.98
CA ASP A 280 -35.79 -11.88 -0.78
C ASP A 280 -34.25 -11.82 -0.65
N PHE A 281 -33.59 -11.35 -1.73
CA PHE A 281 -32.16 -11.23 -1.78
C PHE A 281 -31.71 -10.01 -0.98
N ARG A 282 -30.97 -10.27 0.09
CA ARG A 282 -30.24 -9.25 0.86
C ARG A 282 -28.80 -9.66 0.99
N GLY A 283 -27.91 -8.92 0.32
CA GLY A 283 -26.48 -9.20 0.29
C GLY A 283 -25.68 -8.05 0.89
N TYR A 284 -24.69 -8.39 1.72
CA TYR A 284 -23.78 -7.44 2.36
C TYR A 284 -22.46 -7.50 1.63
N GLN A 285 -22.10 -6.42 0.96
CA GLN A 285 -20.91 -6.34 0.11
C GLN A 285 -19.77 -5.63 0.84
N GLY A 286 -18.56 -6.14 0.67
CA GLY A 286 -17.36 -5.56 1.22
C GLY A 286 -16.10 -6.32 0.76
N ARG A 287 -14.97 -5.96 1.35
CA ARG A 287 -13.72 -6.69 1.25
C ARG A 287 -13.45 -7.34 2.60
N ILE A 288 -12.95 -8.57 2.60
CA ILE A 288 -12.48 -9.24 3.81
C ILE A 288 -11.12 -8.64 4.14
N GLU A 289 -11.01 -7.93 5.27
CA GLU A 289 -9.79 -7.27 5.68
C GLU A 289 -8.89 -8.16 6.55
N ALA A 290 -9.46 -9.20 7.17
CA ALA A 290 -8.70 -10.19 7.93
C ALA A 290 -9.42 -11.55 7.97
N GLY A 291 -8.67 -12.61 8.19
CA GLY A 291 -9.16 -13.96 8.40
C GLY A 291 -9.85 -14.59 7.20
N SER A 292 -10.78 -15.48 7.47
CA SER A 292 -11.59 -16.16 6.44
C SER A 292 -12.98 -16.44 6.99
N VAL A 293 -13.94 -16.65 6.08
CA VAL A 293 -15.32 -16.99 6.41
C VAL A 293 -15.81 -18.12 5.52
N ARG A 294 -16.60 -19.02 6.09
CA ARG A 294 -17.25 -20.15 5.40
C ARG A 294 -18.75 -20.08 5.51
N VAL A 295 -19.43 -20.71 4.58
CA VAL A 295 -20.87 -20.95 4.71
C VAL A 295 -21.13 -21.79 5.95
N GLY A 296 -22.08 -21.32 6.80
CA GLY A 296 -22.41 -21.91 8.10
C GLY A 296 -21.70 -21.28 9.29
N ASP A 297 -20.67 -20.46 9.09
CA ASP A 297 -19.97 -19.80 10.19
C ASP A 297 -20.89 -18.84 10.95
N LYS A 298 -20.75 -18.83 12.29
CA LYS A 298 -21.42 -17.86 13.14
C LYS A 298 -20.69 -16.52 13.13
N ILE A 299 -21.45 -15.46 12.98
CA ILE A 299 -20.94 -14.09 12.91
C ILE A 299 -21.63 -13.18 13.91
N ARG A 300 -20.96 -12.09 14.24
CA ARG A 300 -21.48 -10.97 15.03
C ARG A 300 -21.34 -9.66 14.28
N VAL A 301 -22.39 -8.86 14.29
CA VAL A 301 -22.44 -7.56 13.61
C VAL A 301 -22.27 -6.45 14.63
N GLU A 302 -21.22 -5.67 14.48
CA GLU A 302 -20.90 -4.56 15.38
C GLU A 302 -21.17 -3.19 14.70
N PRO A 303 -21.59 -2.15 15.48
CA PRO A 303 -21.60 -2.09 16.95
C PRO A 303 -22.90 -2.57 17.62
N ALA A 304 -23.83 -3.14 16.89
CA ALA A 304 -25.15 -3.53 17.42
C ALA A 304 -25.10 -4.82 18.26
N GLY A 305 -24.04 -5.65 18.12
CA GLY A 305 -23.90 -6.93 18.80
C GLY A 305 -24.87 -8.01 18.31
N LEU A 306 -25.43 -7.87 17.10
CA LEU A 306 -26.38 -8.81 16.53
C LEU A 306 -25.66 -10.06 16.03
N GLU A 307 -26.18 -11.25 16.33
CA GLU A 307 -25.63 -12.51 15.87
C GLU A 307 -26.45 -13.12 14.73
N SER A 308 -25.77 -13.81 13.83
CA SER A 308 -26.37 -14.59 12.73
C SER A 308 -25.40 -15.67 12.26
N SER A 309 -25.74 -16.34 11.17
CA SER A 309 -24.84 -17.25 10.46
C SER A 309 -24.80 -16.94 8.97
N VAL A 310 -23.68 -17.31 8.32
CA VAL A 310 -23.49 -17.12 6.89
C VAL A 310 -24.27 -18.17 6.12
N ARG A 311 -25.30 -17.77 5.38
CA ARG A 311 -26.10 -18.65 4.53
C ARG A 311 -25.43 -18.93 3.17
N GLY A 312 -24.65 -17.98 2.67
CA GLY A 312 -23.97 -18.10 1.40
C GLY A 312 -22.94 -16.98 1.18
N ILE A 313 -22.00 -17.23 0.29
CA ILE A 313 -20.95 -16.28 -0.08
C ILE A 313 -20.91 -16.20 -1.61
N ILE A 314 -20.94 -14.97 -2.15
CA ILE A 314 -20.79 -14.72 -3.59
C ILE A 314 -19.46 -13.98 -3.77
N GLY A 315 -18.51 -14.63 -4.40
CA GLY A 315 -17.23 -14.05 -4.81
C GLY A 315 -17.26 -13.55 -6.26
N LEU A 316 -16.11 -13.12 -6.77
CA LEU A 316 -15.98 -12.59 -8.15
C LEU A 316 -16.42 -13.55 -9.25
N LYS A 317 -16.35 -14.86 -9.03
CA LYS A 317 -16.67 -15.90 -10.01
C LYS A 317 -18.01 -16.61 -9.76
N GLY A 318 -18.82 -16.11 -8.84
CA GLY A 318 -20.09 -16.69 -8.40
C GLY A 318 -20.04 -17.22 -6.98
N SER A 319 -20.97 -18.11 -6.62
CA SER A 319 -21.06 -18.69 -5.27
C SER A 319 -19.81 -19.50 -4.93
N VAL A 320 -19.33 -19.34 -3.69
CA VAL A 320 -18.17 -20.04 -3.12
C VAL A 320 -18.51 -20.51 -1.71
N ASP A 321 -17.83 -21.57 -1.25
CA ASP A 321 -18.01 -22.09 0.12
C ASP A 321 -17.19 -21.34 1.15
N GLN A 322 -16.11 -20.66 0.71
CA GLN A 322 -15.19 -19.93 1.56
C GLN A 322 -14.66 -18.70 0.80
N ALA A 323 -14.40 -17.62 1.56
CA ALA A 323 -13.66 -16.46 1.10
C ALA A 323 -12.63 -16.03 2.17
N THR A 324 -11.52 -15.41 1.74
CA THR A 324 -10.35 -15.10 2.58
C THR A 324 -9.96 -13.64 2.50
N ALA A 325 -9.09 -13.21 3.42
CA ALA A 325 -8.55 -11.85 3.46
C ALA A 325 -8.05 -11.38 2.10
N GLY A 326 -8.35 -10.13 1.74
CA GLY A 326 -8.03 -9.52 0.45
C GLY A 326 -9.11 -9.71 -0.62
N GLU A 327 -10.04 -10.65 -0.46
CA GLU A 327 -11.08 -10.93 -1.45
C GLU A 327 -12.32 -10.04 -1.25
N PRO A 328 -12.88 -9.47 -2.33
CA PRO A 328 -14.22 -8.88 -2.28
C PRO A 328 -15.27 -10.00 -2.24
N ALA A 329 -16.26 -9.84 -1.38
CA ALA A 329 -17.33 -10.80 -1.23
C ALA A 329 -18.70 -10.12 -1.00
N THR A 330 -19.77 -10.85 -1.33
CA THR A 330 -21.13 -10.57 -0.87
C THR A 330 -21.55 -11.67 0.08
N LEU A 331 -21.81 -11.32 1.32
CA LEU A 331 -22.29 -12.25 2.33
C LEU A 331 -23.82 -12.28 2.35
N LEU A 332 -24.41 -13.46 2.38
CA LEU A 332 -25.81 -13.71 2.59
C LEU A 332 -25.95 -14.29 4.00
N LEU A 333 -26.83 -13.72 4.82
CA LEU A 333 -27.06 -14.19 6.19
C LEU A 333 -28.35 -15.02 6.30
N ALA A 334 -28.40 -15.83 7.35
CA ALA A 334 -29.55 -16.68 7.62
C ALA A 334 -30.74 -15.85 8.13
N ASP A 335 -30.45 -14.81 8.91
CA ASP A 335 -31.45 -13.98 9.55
C ASP A 335 -31.54 -12.60 8.86
N ASP A 336 -32.76 -12.04 8.80
CA ASP A 336 -32.99 -10.68 8.33
C ASP A 336 -32.75 -9.67 9.47
N ILE A 337 -31.50 -9.33 9.68
CA ILE A 337 -31.07 -8.38 10.72
C ILE A 337 -30.70 -7.04 10.09
N ASP A 338 -30.84 -5.97 10.88
CA ASP A 338 -30.54 -4.61 10.38
C ASP A 338 -29.04 -4.35 10.37
N ILE A 339 -28.48 -4.27 9.16
CA ILE A 339 -27.08 -3.97 8.90
C ILE A 339 -27.00 -2.87 7.87
N SER A 340 -26.13 -1.90 8.11
CA SER A 340 -25.92 -0.76 7.25
C SER A 340 -24.45 -0.60 6.85
N ARG A 341 -24.19 0.22 5.82
CA ARG A 341 -22.82 0.64 5.51
C ARG A 341 -22.18 1.25 6.77
N GLY A 342 -20.96 0.80 7.06
CA GLY A 342 -20.20 1.24 8.23
C GLY A 342 -20.27 0.30 9.42
N ASP A 343 -21.19 -0.69 9.40
CA ASP A 343 -21.15 -1.78 10.34
C ASP A 343 -20.05 -2.78 9.95
N THR A 344 -19.63 -3.57 10.93
CA THR A 344 -18.56 -4.55 10.72
C THR A 344 -19.06 -5.94 11.11
N ILE A 345 -18.88 -6.90 10.22
CA ILE A 345 -19.18 -8.31 10.50
C ILE A 345 -17.89 -9.00 10.95
N LEU A 346 -17.93 -9.63 12.12
CA LEU A 346 -16.84 -10.36 12.75
C LEU A 346 -17.19 -11.83 12.91
N SER A 347 -16.20 -12.70 13.12
CA SER A 347 -16.45 -14.01 13.72
C SER A 347 -17.17 -13.82 15.08
N ALA A 348 -18.16 -14.65 15.39
CA ALA A 348 -18.86 -14.56 16.68
C ALA A 348 -17.92 -14.73 17.89
N ALA A 349 -16.83 -15.48 17.73
CA ALA A 349 -15.81 -15.69 18.76
C ALA A 349 -14.74 -14.59 18.83
N SER A 350 -14.77 -13.59 17.94
CA SER A 350 -13.76 -12.53 17.91
C SER A 350 -13.73 -11.74 19.21
N PRO A 351 -12.55 -11.49 19.81
CA PRO A 351 -12.40 -10.66 21.00
C PRO A 351 -12.56 -9.16 20.73
N LEU A 352 -12.61 -8.75 19.45
CA LEU A 352 -12.72 -7.34 19.09
C LEU A 352 -14.06 -6.76 19.57
N ALA A 353 -13.97 -5.62 20.23
CA ALA A 353 -15.11 -4.88 20.76
C ALA A 353 -15.14 -3.43 20.20
N PRO A 354 -16.33 -2.83 20.08
CA PRO A 354 -16.47 -1.45 19.68
C PRO A 354 -15.85 -0.49 20.70
N GLN A 355 -15.02 0.47 20.24
CA GLN A 355 -14.28 1.41 21.08
C GLN A 355 -14.72 2.86 20.82
N ARG A 356 -14.80 3.66 21.89
CA ARG A 356 -15.09 5.12 21.83
C ARG A 356 -13.88 5.99 22.15
N ARG A 357 -12.79 5.40 22.60
CA ARG A 357 -11.52 6.07 22.85
C ARG A 357 -10.42 5.33 22.12
N LEU A 358 -9.58 6.06 21.41
CA LEU A 358 -8.48 5.51 20.65
C LEU A 358 -7.20 6.27 20.99
N ALA A 359 -6.11 5.55 21.21
CA ALA A 359 -4.77 6.10 21.13
C ALA A 359 -4.26 5.94 19.71
N ALA A 360 -3.66 6.97 19.14
CA ALA A 360 -3.20 6.91 17.76
C ALA A 360 -1.97 7.80 17.53
N THR A 361 -1.12 7.39 16.59
CA THR A 361 -0.16 8.31 15.95
C THR A 361 -0.88 9.08 14.86
N LEU A 362 -0.74 10.40 14.85
CA LEU A 362 -1.29 11.27 13.80
C LEU A 362 -0.16 11.95 13.01
N CYS A 363 -0.35 12.07 11.71
CA CYS A 363 0.35 13.03 10.87
C CYS A 363 -0.63 14.16 10.52
N TRP A 364 -0.32 15.40 10.93
CA TRP A 364 -1.18 16.55 10.72
C TRP A 364 -0.95 17.17 9.34
N PHE A 365 -2.00 17.33 8.54
CA PHE A 365 -1.91 17.80 7.14
C PHE A 365 -2.50 19.18 6.90
N ASP A 366 -3.39 19.66 7.79
CA ASP A 366 -4.01 20.97 7.62
C ASP A 366 -2.97 22.07 7.83
N SER A 367 -2.97 23.08 6.95
CA SER A 367 -2.12 24.26 7.12
C SER A 367 -2.51 25.11 8.34
N ARG A 368 -3.74 24.93 8.83
CA ARG A 368 -4.20 25.53 10.08
C ARG A 368 -3.79 24.63 11.25
N PRO A 369 -3.25 25.20 12.30
CA PRO A 369 -2.94 24.45 13.51
C PRO A 369 -4.15 23.73 14.09
N LEU A 370 -3.91 22.61 14.76
CA LEU A 370 -4.95 21.89 15.49
C LEU A 370 -5.65 22.83 16.48
N ASN A 371 -6.97 22.91 16.38
CA ASN A 371 -7.81 23.53 17.39
C ASN A 371 -8.51 22.43 18.21
N PRO A 372 -8.17 22.25 19.50
CA PRO A 372 -8.77 21.20 20.34
C PRO A 372 -10.29 21.36 20.54
N ALA A 373 -10.83 22.56 20.35
CA ALA A 373 -12.28 22.82 20.46
C ALA A 373 -13.07 22.31 19.24
N ARG A 374 -12.40 22.06 18.11
CA ARG A 374 -13.07 21.60 16.88
C ARG A 374 -13.46 20.14 16.97
N LYS A 375 -14.53 19.82 16.23
CA LYS A 375 -14.95 18.46 15.92
C LYS A 375 -14.44 18.11 14.52
N TYR A 376 -14.00 16.86 14.39
CA TYR A 376 -13.60 16.28 13.13
C TYR A 376 -14.48 15.08 12.83
N LEU A 377 -14.56 14.66 11.58
CA LEU A 377 -15.11 13.38 11.20
C LEU A 377 -13.95 12.38 11.10
N LEU A 378 -13.98 11.36 11.93
CA LEU A 378 -13.06 10.22 11.80
C LEU A 378 -13.67 9.25 10.78
N LYS A 379 -12.97 9.01 9.69
CA LYS A 379 -13.33 7.99 8.71
C LYS A 379 -12.39 6.80 8.87
N HIS A 380 -12.97 5.68 9.30
CA HIS A 380 -12.30 4.39 9.51
C HIS A 380 -13.00 3.34 8.67
N THR A 381 -12.28 2.66 7.80
CA THR A 381 -12.84 1.71 6.82
C THR A 381 -14.06 2.28 6.11
N THR A 382 -15.24 1.72 6.30
CA THR A 382 -16.52 2.17 5.71
C THR A 382 -17.33 3.09 6.62
N ARG A 383 -16.92 3.28 7.91
CA ARG A 383 -17.62 4.05 8.93
C ARG A 383 -17.06 5.45 9.07
N THR A 384 -17.95 6.43 9.23
CA THR A 384 -17.58 7.82 9.53
C THR A 384 -18.31 8.25 10.79
N VAL A 385 -17.58 8.75 11.79
CA VAL A 385 -18.11 9.16 13.09
C VAL A 385 -17.55 10.51 13.52
N PRO A 386 -18.30 11.38 14.21
CA PRO A 386 -17.75 12.58 14.82
C PRO A 386 -16.72 12.22 15.91
N ALA A 387 -15.60 12.92 15.89
CA ALA A 387 -14.47 12.72 16.78
C ALA A 387 -13.90 14.05 17.29
N LYS A 388 -13.27 14.01 18.47
CA LYS A 388 -12.45 15.09 19.01
C LYS A 388 -11.08 14.55 19.38
N ILE A 389 -10.04 15.35 19.22
CA ILE A 389 -8.75 15.10 19.84
C ILE A 389 -8.88 15.51 21.31
N ALA A 390 -8.90 14.51 22.18
CA ALA A 390 -9.08 14.70 23.63
C ALA A 390 -7.79 15.19 24.28
N ALA A 391 -6.62 14.71 23.80
CA ALA A 391 -5.31 15.11 24.28
C ALA A 391 -4.26 14.91 23.17
N VAL A 392 -3.25 15.77 23.16
CA VAL A 392 -1.98 15.58 22.45
C VAL A 392 -0.98 15.11 23.50
N ARG A 393 -0.55 13.85 23.42
CA ARG A 393 0.37 13.26 24.41
C ARG A 393 1.81 13.67 24.16
N ARG A 394 2.25 13.56 22.91
CA ARG A 394 3.61 13.83 22.46
C ARG A 394 3.60 14.34 21.03
N VAL A 395 4.54 15.22 20.72
CA VAL A 395 4.84 15.65 19.35
C VAL A 395 6.29 15.29 19.07
N TRP A 396 6.54 14.64 17.96
CA TRP A 396 7.87 14.29 17.51
C TRP A 396 8.56 15.48 16.84
N ASP A 397 9.73 15.83 17.32
CA ASP A 397 10.64 16.69 16.59
C ASP A 397 11.48 15.81 15.63
N VAL A 398 11.17 15.89 14.35
CA VAL A 398 11.87 15.12 13.32
C VAL A 398 13.32 15.55 13.09
N HIS A 399 13.72 16.75 13.57
CA HIS A 399 15.10 17.23 13.44
C HIS A 399 15.98 16.66 14.55
N THR A 400 15.50 16.70 15.77
CA THR A 400 16.22 16.22 16.96
C THR A 400 15.93 14.77 17.30
N LEU A 401 14.90 14.17 16.65
CA LEU A 401 14.38 12.82 16.96
C LEU A 401 13.95 12.67 18.42
N SER A 402 13.55 13.77 19.04
CA SER A 402 13.10 13.81 20.42
C SER A 402 11.60 14.09 20.51
N HIS A 403 11.03 13.87 21.68
CA HIS A 403 9.62 14.17 21.95
C HIS A 403 9.50 15.49 22.71
N SER A 404 8.58 16.34 22.30
CA SER A 404 8.11 17.44 23.12
C SER A 404 6.78 17.08 23.78
N ALA A 405 6.75 17.12 25.12
CA ALA A 405 5.52 17.02 25.89
C ALA A 405 4.93 18.43 26.13
N GLY A 406 3.61 18.50 26.36
CA GLY A 406 2.96 19.75 26.79
C GLY A 406 2.49 20.68 25.67
N ARG A 407 2.64 20.31 24.40
CA ARG A 407 1.97 21.02 23.30
C ARG A 407 0.52 20.53 23.17
N ASN A 408 -0.43 21.49 23.16
CA ASN A 408 -1.85 21.20 22.94
C ASN A 408 -2.31 21.48 21.51
N THR A 409 -1.38 21.80 20.62
CA THR A 409 -1.64 22.08 19.20
C THR A 409 -0.65 21.33 18.32
N LEU A 410 -1.04 21.10 17.07
CA LEU A 410 -0.21 20.49 16.03
C LEU A 410 -0.10 21.46 14.87
N GLU A 411 1.07 21.58 14.33
CA GLU A 411 1.35 22.31 13.09
C GLU A 411 1.36 21.34 11.89
N MET A 412 1.29 21.90 10.68
CA MET A 412 1.39 21.12 9.45
C MET A 412 2.67 20.28 9.45
N ASN A 413 2.52 18.98 9.14
CA ASN A 413 3.57 17.95 9.11
C ASN A 413 4.06 17.46 10.47
N ASP A 414 3.44 17.92 11.58
CA ASP A 414 3.73 17.33 12.88
C ASP A 414 3.31 15.85 12.90
N LEU A 415 4.20 15.02 13.45
CA LEU A 415 3.92 13.66 13.87
C LEU A 415 3.65 13.67 15.37
N SER A 416 2.55 13.09 15.81
CA SER A 416 2.13 13.18 17.20
C SER A 416 1.41 11.94 17.67
N GLU A 417 1.45 11.68 18.97
CA GLU A 417 0.56 10.73 19.63
C GLU A 417 -0.58 11.47 20.31
N VAL A 418 -1.78 10.99 20.03
CA VAL A 418 -3.02 11.64 20.51
C VAL A 418 -3.99 10.63 21.11
N GLU A 419 -4.86 11.15 21.96
CA GLU A 419 -6.09 10.47 22.35
C GLU A 419 -7.28 11.05 21.59
N LEU A 420 -8.10 10.17 21.06
CA LEU A 420 -9.34 10.51 20.36
C LEU A 420 -10.55 10.07 21.17
N ALA A 421 -11.56 10.94 21.24
CA ALA A 421 -12.89 10.62 21.77
C ALA A 421 -13.90 10.62 20.62
N LEU A 422 -14.62 9.50 20.46
CA LEU A 422 -15.57 9.26 19.37
C LEU A 422 -17.00 9.38 19.86
N ALA A 423 -17.86 10.04 19.09
CA ALA A 423 -19.29 10.13 19.41
C ALA A 423 -20.01 8.78 19.26
N GLN A 424 -19.54 7.93 18.35
CA GLN A 424 -20.03 6.56 18.16
C GLN A 424 -18.85 5.59 18.16
N PRO A 425 -19.05 4.35 18.61
CA PRO A 425 -17.98 3.38 18.66
C PRO A 425 -17.59 2.88 17.27
N VAL A 426 -16.33 2.51 17.12
CA VAL A 426 -15.78 1.83 15.94
C VAL A 426 -15.11 0.52 16.37
N VAL A 427 -15.15 -0.48 15.51
CA VAL A 427 -14.37 -1.71 15.67
C VAL A 427 -13.08 -1.56 14.89
N CYS A 428 -11.97 -1.65 15.56
CA CYS A 428 -10.66 -1.44 14.95
C CYS A 428 -9.62 -2.38 15.57
N THR A 429 -8.48 -2.49 14.89
CA THR A 429 -7.30 -3.19 15.38
C THR A 429 -6.14 -2.21 15.50
N PRO A 430 -5.09 -2.51 16.25
CA PRO A 430 -3.85 -1.76 16.15
C PRO A 430 -3.32 -1.80 14.70
N TYR A 431 -2.80 -0.67 14.22
CA TYR A 431 -2.22 -0.57 12.88
C TYR A 431 -1.10 -1.59 12.64
N ALA A 432 -0.37 -1.91 13.70
CA ALA A 432 0.68 -2.93 13.68
C ALA A 432 0.17 -4.35 13.37
N ALA A 433 -1.05 -4.65 13.78
CA ALA A 433 -1.66 -5.96 13.55
C ALA A 433 -2.31 -6.04 12.15
N ASN A 434 -2.98 -4.97 11.73
CA ASN A 434 -3.59 -4.88 10.40
C ASN A 434 -3.73 -3.42 9.99
N SER A 435 -3.02 -3.01 8.93
CA SER A 435 -3.03 -1.62 8.46
C SER A 435 -4.39 -1.18 7.91
N ALA A 436 -5.17 -2.08 7.31
CA ALA A 436 -6.48 -1.74 6.74
C ALA A 436 -7.52 -1.41 7.83
N THR A 437 -7.48 -2.11 8.95
CA THR A 437 -8.41 -1.94 10.08
C THR A 437 -7.83 -1.14 11.24
N GLY A 438 -6.57 -0.70 11.10
CA GLY A 438 -5.86 0.14 12.08
C GLY A 438 -5.60 1.57 11.61
N ALA A 439 -5.94 1.92 10.35
CA ALA A 439 -5.77 3.26 9.81
C ALA A 439 -7.08 4.03 9.77
N PHE A 440 -6.99 5.35 9.89
CA PHE A 440 -8.12 6.27 9.71
C PHE A 440 -7.65 7.63 9.17
N ILE A 441 -8.60 8.45 8.73
CA ILE A 441 -8.35 9.87 8.46
C ILE A 441 -9.27 10.73 9.31
N LEU A 442 -8.80 11.93 9.65
CA LEU A 442 -9.60 13.00 10.22
C LEU A 442 -9.96 13.99 9.12
N ILE A 443 -11.23 14.31 9.03
CA ILE A 443 -11.79 15.27 8.06
C ILE A 443 -12.30 16.46 8.84
N ASP A 444 -11.92 17.67 8.48
CA ASP A 444 -12.49 18.89 9.03
C ASP A 444 -13.94 19.03 8.53
N GLU A 445 -14.90 19.05 9.45
CA GLU A 445 -16.33 19.05 9.12
C GLU A 445 -16.76 20.31 8.37
N ALA A 446 -16.09 21.43 8.59
CA ALA A 446 -16.44 22.71 7.98
C ALA A 446 -15.93 22.86 6.53
N THR A 447 -14.78 22.25 6.21
CA THR A 447 -14.12 22.41 4.92
C THR A 447 -14.12 21.14 4.08
N ASN A 448 -14.44 19.99 4.67
CA ASN A 448 -14.30 18.65 4.08
C ASN A 448 -12.86 18.30 3.66
N HIS A 449 -11.86 19.04 4.11
CA HIS A 449 -10.47 18.72 3.87
C HIS A 449 -9.99 17.61 4.83
N THR A 450 -9.11 16.74 4.36
CA THR A 450 -8.42 15.79 5.22
C THR A 450 -7.43 16.55 6.09
N ALA A 451 -7.71 16.61 7.39
CA ALA A 451 -6.89 17.34 8.36
C ALA A 451 -5.71 16.50 8.85
N ALA A 452 -5.87 15.17 8.96
CA ALA A 452 -4.81 14.27 9.39
C ALA A 452 -5.04 12.82 8.90
N ALA A 453 -3.96 12.04 8.86
CA ALA A 453 -4.02 10.59 8.82
C ALA A 453 -3.55 10.01 10.15
N GLY A 454 -4.15 8.91 10.58
CA GLY A 454 -3.87 8.29 11.87
C GLY A 454 -3.70 6.80 11.81
N MET A 455 -2.85 6.29 12.70
CA MET A 455 -2.55 4.88 12.91
C MET A 455 -2.87 4.54 14.36
N ILE A 456 -3.80 3.61 14.57
CA ILE A 456 -4.28 3.19 15.88
C ILE A 456 -3.16 2.43 16.58
N LEU A 457 -2.85 2.82 17.81
CA LEU A 457 -1.86 2.16 18.66
C LEU A 457 -2.50 1.02 19.45
N ALA A 458 -1.70 0.02 19.81
CA ALA A 458 -2.11 -0.96 20.81
C ALA A 458 -2.16 -0.32 22.21
N ASP A 459 -3.08 -0.78 23.07
CA ASP A 459 -3.18 -0.26 24.45
C ASP A 459 -1.87 -0.45 25.24
N ALA A 460 -1.10 -1.50 24.93
CA ALA A 460 0.21 -1.73 25.54
C ALA A 460 1.29 -0.74 25.04
N GLU A 461 1.24 -0.33 23.78
CA GLU A 461 2.12 0.70 23.24
C GLU A 461 1.77 2.08 23.83
N ALA A 462 0.48 2.34 24.03
CA ALA A 462 0.00 3.56 24.70
C ALA A 462 0.38 3.62 26.20
N ALA A 463 0.50 2.47 26.89
CA ALA A 463 0.86 2.38 28.30
C ALA A 463 2.37 2.21 28.56
N GLY A 464 3.10 1.56 27.66
CA GLY A 464 4.51 1.20 27.86
C GLY A 464 5.47 2.38 27.75
N GLU A 465 5.16 3.34 26.91
CA GLU A 465 5.98 4.53 26.75
C GLU A 465 5.75 5.58 27.83
N THR A 466 4.63 5.54 28.56
CA THR A 466 4.38 6.35 29.75
C THR A 466 5.35 5.98 30.89
N ARG A 467 5.72 4.69 31.01
CA ARG A 467 6.66 4.21 32.04
C ARG A 467 8.12 4.58 31.76
N GLN A 468 8.53 4.73 30.51
CA GLN A 468 9.89 5.20 30.18
C GLN A 468 10.08 6.68 30.42
N ALA A 469 9.03 7.50 30.23
CA ALA A 469 9.08 8.93 30.52
C ALA A 469 9.12 9.24 32.04
N GLU A 470 8.52 8.40 32.88
CA GLU A 470 8.57 8.53 34.35
C GLU A 470 9.88 8.04 34.99
N GLN A 471 10.70 7.27 34.25
CA GLN A 471 11.99 6.76 34.74
C GLN A 471 13.18 7.66 34.40
N VAL A 472 12.98 8.72 33.62
CA VAL A 472 14.03 9.68 33.20
C VAL A 472 13.88 11.04 33.90
N THR A 473 12.89 11.20 34.76
CA THR A 473 12.76 12.33 35.72
C THR A 473 13.24 11.95 37.10
#